data_0a0deacd93e7de2b3fb219e70ecd013e
#
_entry.id   0a0deacd93e7de2b3fb219e70ecd013e
#
_cell.length_a   1.000
_cell.length_b   1.000
_cell.length_c   1.000
_cell.angle_alpha   90.00
_cell.angle_beta   90.00
_cell.angle_gamma   90.00
#
_symmetry.space_group_name_H-M   'P 1'
#
loop_
_entity.id
_entity.type
_entity.pdbx_description
1 polymer ?
#
loop_
_entity_poly.entity_id
_entity_poly.type
_entity_poly.pdbx_seq_one_letter_code
_entity_poly.pdbx_strand_id
1 'polypeptide(L)'
;MKDAIYPGFAGGLEAWDSGDRQCPVLSPRDILPARRPRERLLAMGPEALSDHELLAILLNTGIRGKNVTLLAKDLLERLDRNKDIPPVKELACLAGLGVSKACAVVAMLEYGRRRWGVSGARIKHPQDIFTLIRHYADRKQERFLCVSLNGAYEVLAIRVVTVGLVNRTIVHPREVFSDVIQDRAAAVIAAHNHPSGNLNPSSEDDGVTLTLTRAADVLGIRFLDHIIFSETAYFSYRQARKMPQGSSEEEE
;
A
#
# COMPACT_ATOMS: atom_id res chain seq x y z
N MET A 1 -14.86 55.81 -14.80
CA MET A 1 -15.60 55.24 -15.91
C MET A 1 -15.50 53.75 -15.72
N LYS A 2 -16.39 53.05 -14.98
CA LYS A 2 -17.71 52.54 -15.37
C LYS A 2 -17.54 51.67 -16.63
N ASP A 3 -17.89 50.42 -16.72
CA ASP A 3 -19.15 49.82 -16.30
C ASP A 3 -19.04 48.31 -16.13
N ALA A 4 -19.85 47.84 -15.23
CA ALA A 4 -20.23 46.50 -14.93
C ALA A 4 -20.84 45.71 -16.09
N ILE A 5 -20.62 44.39 -16.11
CA ILE A 5 -21.43 43.46 -16.90
C ILE A 5 -21.92 42.34 -15.98
N TYR A 6 -23.08 42.56 -15.36
CA TYR A 6 -24.01 41.49 -14.96
C TYR A 6 -25.43 42.04 -15.09
N PRO A 7 -26.21 41.65 -16.09
CA PRO A 7 -27.66 41.94 -16.13
C PRO A 7 -28.40 40.74 -15.49
N GLY A 8 -29.24 41.06 -14.51
CA GLY A 8 -30.51 40.37 -14.28
C GLY A 8 -30.52 39.26 -13.24
N PHE A 9 -30.63 39.62 -11.95
CA PHE A 9 -31.35 38.81 -10.96
C PHE A 9 -32.34 39.72 -10.23
N ALA A 10 -33.50 39.85 -10.83
CA ALA A 10 -34.71 40.31 -10.15
C ALA A 10 -35.73 39.17 -10.23
N GLY A 11 -36.02 38.54 -9.13
CA GLY A 11 -37.01 37.46 -9.04
C GLY A 11 -36.98 36.75 -7.69
N GLY A 12 -37.81 37.22 -6.75
CA GLY A 12 -38.50 36.45 -5.71
C GLY A 12 -37.68 35.60 -4.75
N LEU A 13 -37.45 36.11 -3.55
CA LEU A 13 -37.23 35.31 -2.35
C LEU A 13 -38.52 34.52 -2.04
N GLU A 14 -38.72 33.38 -2.65
CA GLU A 14 -39.67 32.36 -2.19
C GLU A 14 -38.97 31.34 -1.31
N ALA A 15 -39.65 31.01 -0.22
CA ALA A 15 -39.23 30.19 0.88
C ALA A 15 -38.46 28.94 0.45
N TRP A 16 -37.27 28.72 1.03
CA TRP A 16 -36.57 27.45 1.01
C TRP A 16 -37.35 26.46 1.88
N ASP A 17 -38.20 25.69 1.23
CA ASP A 17 -38.83 24.52 1.82
C ASP A 17 -37.74 23.45 2.02
N SER A 18 -37.50 23.14 3.28
CA SER A 18 -36.56 22.10 3.75
C SER A 18 -37.14 20.72 3.53
N GLY A 19 -37.54 20.40 2.31
CA GLY A 19 -37.84 19.03 1.88
C GLY A 19 -36.59 18.40 1.31
N ASP A 20 -36.22 17.26 1.89
CA ASP A 20 -35.15 16.32 1.55
C ASP A 20 -35.14 15.99 0.05
N ARG A 21 -34.71 16.92 -0.80
CA ARG A 21 -34.46 16.68 -2.23
C ARG A 21 -33.02 16.17 -2.36
N GLN A 22 -32.85 14.86 -2.15
CA GLN A 22 -31.66 14.16 -2.64
C GLN A 22 -31.45 14.54 -4.10
N CYS A 23 -30.39 15.29 -4.37
CA CYS A 23 -30.00 15.64 -5.74
C CYS A 23 -29.88 14.32 -6.54
N PRO A 24 -30.59 14.15 -7.65
CA PRO A 24 -30.56 12.88 -8.39
C PRO A 24 -29.12 12.59 -8.82
N VAL A 25 -28.57 11.50 -8.34
CA VAL A 25 -27.22 11.08 -8.75
C VAL A 25 -27.32 10.61 -10.19
N LEU A 26 -26.82 11.46 -11.11
CA LEU A 26 -26.85 11.23 -12.54
C LEU A 26 -26.11 9.93 -12.91
N SER A 27 -26.70 9.15 -13.82
CA SER A 27 -25.99 8.02 -14.44
C SER A 27 -24.83 8.57 -15.30
N PRO A 28 -23.72 7.83 -15.45
CA PRO A 28 -22.65 8.26 -16.37
C PRO A 28 -23.12 8.53 -17.80
N ARG A 29 -24.25 7.95 -18.23
CA ARG A 29 -24.87 8.20 -19.55
C ARG A 29 -25.55 9.57 -19.65
N ASP A 30 -26.01 10.10 -18.51
CA ASP A 30 -26.71 11.38 -18.42
C ASP A 30 -25.71 12.55 -18.25
N ILE A 31 -24.42 12.24 -18.09
CA ILE A 31 -23.33 13.21 -17.95
C ILE A 31 -22.73 13.49 -19.34
N LEU A 32 -22.40 14.76 -19.60
CA LEU A 32 -21.68 15.14 -20.83
C LEU A 32 -20.42 14.26 -20.99
N PRO A 33 -20.09 13.76 -22.18
CA PRO A 33 -18.95 12.88 -22.41
C PRO A 33 -17.66 13.37 -21.71
N ALA A 34 -17.28 14.63 -21.90
CA ALA A 34 -16.07 15.22 -21.30
C ALA A 34 -16.06 15.23 -19.74
N ARG A 35 -17.20 15.00 -19.09
CA ARG A 35 -17.31 14.95 -17.62
C ARG A 35 -17.44 13.53 -17.08
N ARG A 36 -17.45 12.51 -17.94
CA ARG A 36 -17.53 11.12 -17.52
C ARG A 36 -16.21 10.68 -16.88
N PRO A 37 -16.23 9.85 -15.84
CA PRO A 37 -14.99 9.47 -15.13
C PRO A 37 -13.91 8.88 -16.04
N ARG A 38 -14.24 8.06 -17.02
CA ARG A 38 -13.26 7.45 -17.94
C ARG A 38 -12.60 8.48 -18.86
N GLU A 39 -13.39 9.35 -19.43
CA GLU A 39 -12.92 10.43 -20.31
C GLU A 39 -12.05 11.42 -19.54
N ARG A 40 -12.42 11.73 -18.28
CA ARG A 40 -11.59 12.54 -17.39
C ARG A 40 -10.28 11.85 -17.02
N LEU A 41 -10.32 10.56 -16.74
CA LEU A 41 -9.10 9.77 -16.47
C LEU A 41 -8.12 9.84 -17.65
N LEU A 42 -8.65 9.69 -18.88
CA LEU A 42 -7.84 9.75 -20.10
C LEU A 42 -7.26 11.12 -20.38
N ALA A 43 -8.04 12.18 -20.11
CA ALA A 43 -7.65 13.55 -20.44
C ALA A 43 -6.80 14.23 -19.37
N MET A 44 -7.00 13.90 -18.09
CA MET A 44 -6.47 14.67 -16.95
C MET A 44 -5.69 13.83 -15.95
N GLY A 45 -5.64 12.50 -16.12
CA GLY A 45 -4.98 11.59 -15.17
C GLY A 45 -5.85 11.23 -13.95
N PRO A 46 -5.36 10.29 -13.11
CA PRO A 46 -6.11 9.77 -11.96
C PRO A 46 -6.28 10.81 -10.85
N GLU A 47 -5.38 11.77 -10.70
CA GLU A 47 -5.41 12.81 -9.65
C GLU A 47 -6.62 13.75 -9.79
N ALA A 48 -7.21 13.82 -10.98
CA ALA A 48 -8.38 14.65 -11.24
C ALA A 48 -9.70 13.98 -10.83
N LEU A 49 -9.70 12.72 -10.43
CA LEU A 49 -10.88 11.95 -10.08
C LEU A 49 -10.97 11.77 -8.55
N SER A 50 -12.22 11.76 -8.07
CA SER A 50 -12.52 11.37 -6.69
C SER A 50 -12.50 9.84 -6.53
N ASP A 51 -12.35 9.34 -5.29
CA ASP A 51 -12.28 7.91 -4.99
C ASP A 51 -13.51 7.14 -5.49
N HIS A 52 -14.71 7.70 -5.33
CA HIS A 52 -15.91 7.06 -5.86
C HIS A 52 -15.97 7.02 -7.40
N GLU A 53 -15.35 7.99 -8.09
CA GLU A 53 -15.24 7.96 -9.56
C GLU A 53 -14.24 6.88 -10.01
N LEU A 54 -13.12 6.72 -9.31
CA LEU A 54 -12.15 5.65 -9.55
C LEU A 54 -12.81 4.27 -9.33
N LEU A 55 -13.56 4.10 -8.22
CA LEU A 55 -14.33 2.89 -7.96
C LEU A 55 -15.41 2.64 -9.01
N ALA A 56 -16.08 3.68 -9.50
CA ALA A 56 -17.10 3.55 -10.56
C ALA A 56 -16.48 3.04 -11.87
N ILE A 57 -15.27 3.49 -12.21
CA ILE A 57 -14.51 2.97 -13.37
C ILE A 57 -14.21 1.48 -13.18
N LEU A 58 -13.73 1.08 -12.01
CA LEU A 58 -13.41 -0.30 -11.65
C LEU A 58 -14.63 -1.22 -11.73
N LEU A 59 -15.75 -0.78 -11.17
CA LEU A 59 -17.01 -1.54 -11.14
C LEU A 59 -17.66 -1.68 -12.52
N ASN A 60 -17.32 -0.80 -13.45
CA ASN A 60 -17.77 -0.75 -14.84
C ASN A 60 -19.28 -0.53 -15.04
N THR A 61 -20.11 -1.32 -14.39
CA THR A 61 -21.58 -1.29 -14.55
C THR A 61 -22.29 -1.29 -13.19
N GLY A 62 -23.42 -0.57 -13.12
CA GLY A 62 -24.37 -0.71 -12.02
C GLY A 62 -25.25 -1.93 -12.18
N ILE A 63 -26.40 -1.90 -11.50
CA ILE A 63 -27.49 -2.89 -11.62
C ILE A 63 -28.80 -2.16 -11.97
N ARG A 64 -29.85 -2.94 -12.27
CA ARG A 64 -31.18 -2.39 -12.47
C ARG A 64 -31.63 -1.63 -11.20
N GLY A 65 -31.98 -0.36 -11.36
CA GLY A 65 -32.41 0.52 -10.26
C GLY A 65 -31.27 1.20 -9.47
N LYS A 66 -29.99 0.85 -9.71
CA LYS A 66 -28.85 1.47 -9.04
C LYS A 66 -27.69 1.67 -10.02
N ASN A 67 -27.42 2.93 -10.37
CA ASN A 67 -26.32 3.22 -11.29
C ASN A 67 -24.94 2.93 -10.64
N VAL A 68 -23.90 2.89 -11.47
CA VAL A 68 -22.53 2.53 -11.01
C VAL A 68 -21.96 3.56 -10.04
N THR A 69 -22.33 4.83 -10.15
CA THR A 69 -21.85 5.90 -9.26
C THR A 69 -22.42 5.73 -7.85
N LEU A 70 -23.70 5.37 -7.72
CA LEU A 70 -24.31 5.07 -6.42
C LEU A 70 -23.71 3.81 -5.81
N LEU A 71 -23.51 2.76 -6.62
CA LEU A 71 -22.87 1.54 -6.17
C LEU A 71 -21.43 1.78 -5.69
N ALA A 72 -20.70 2.67 -6.37
CA ALA A 72 -19.35 3.05 -5.98
C ALA A 72 -19.30 3.86 -4.67
N LYS A 73 -20.30 4.73 -4.44
CA LYS A 73 -20.42 5.46 -3.15
C LYS A 73 -20.68 4.52 -1.99
N ASP A 74 -21.62 3.57 -2.13
CA ASP A 74 -21.89 2.61 -1.07
C ASP A 74 -20.67 1.70 -0.78
N LEU A 75 -19.94 1.32 -1.85
CA LEU A 75 -18.70 0.59 -1.69
C LEU A 75 -17.65 1.42 -0.95
N LEU A 76 -17.46 2.69 -1.30
CA LEU A 76 -16.52 3.59 -0.64
C LEU A 76 -16.85 3.72 0.85
N GLU A 77 -18.11 4.00 1.20
CA GLU A 77 -18.55 4.07 2.60
C GLU A 77 -18.28 2.77 3.36
N ARG A 78 -18.36 1.62 2.69
CA ARG A 78 -18.06 0.32 3.32
C ARG A 78 -16.56 0.15 3.52
N LEU A 79 -15.73 0.58 2.57
CA LEU A 79 -14.27 0.55 2.68
C LEU A 79 -13.79 1.49 3.79
N ASP A 80 -14.33 2.69 3.89
CA ASP A 80 -13.93 3.70 4.90
C ASP A 80 -14.23 3.27 6.35
N ARG A 81 -15.20 2.38 6.55
CA ARG A 81 -15.51 1.83 7.87
C ARG A 81 -14.51 0.76 8.36
N ASN A 82 -13.73 0.20 7.44
CA ASN A 82 -12.79 -0.87 7.74
C ASN A 82 -11.35 -0.33 7.72
N LYS A 83 -10.54 -0.78 8.67
CA LYS A 83 -9.09 -0.49 8.68
C LYS A 83 -8.30 -1.39 7.73
N ASP A 84 -8.83 -2.58 7.46
CA ASP A 84 -8.21 -3.60 6.62
C ASP A 84 -9.10 -3.87 5.40
N ILE A 85 -8.56 -4.57 4.40
CA ILE A 85 -9.30 -4.99 3.21
C ILE A 85 -10.41 -5.96 3.63
N PRO A 86 -11.69 -5.63 3.40
CA PRO A 86 -12.80 -6.47 3.80
C PRO A 86 -12.79 -7.83 3.09
N PRO A 87 -13.26 -8.90 3.74
CA PRO A 87 -13.43 -10.20 3.08
C PRO A 87 -14.39 -10.12 1.89
N VAL A 88 -14.13 -10.91 0.84
CA VAL A 88 -15.01 -10.99 -0.34
C VAL A 88 -16.49 -11.22 0.03
N LYS A 89 -16.74 -12.12 1.00
CA LYS A 89 -18.11 -12.45 1.45
C LYS A 89 -18.84 -11.22 1.99
N GLU A 90 -18.14 -10.37 2.72
CA GLU A 90 -18.71 -9.15 3.29
C GLU A 90 -19.07 -8.13 2.19
N LEU A 91 -18.17 -7.90 1.24
CA LEU A 91 -18.45 -7.01 0.12
C LEU A 91 -19.53 -7.55 -0.83
N ALA A 92 -19.60 -8.86 -1.01
CA ALA A 92 -20.63 -9.49 -1.84
C ALA A 92 -22.05 -9.33 -1.28
N CYS A 93 -22.21 -9.04 0.02
CA CYS A 93 -23.50 -8.73 0.65
C CYS A 93 -24.01 -7.32 0.28
N LEU A 94 -23.17 -6.44 -0.26
CA LEU A 94 -23.62 -5.14 -0.77
C LEU A 94 -24.54 -5.31 -1.97
N ALA A 95 -25.75 -4.73 -1.88
CA ALA A 95 -26.75 -4.81 -2.93
C ALA A 95 -26.19 -4.29 -4.28
N GLY A 96 -26.02 -5.21 -5.23
CA GLY A 96 -25.53 -4.90 -6.58
C GLY A 96 -24.05 -5.13 -6.83
N LEU A 97 -23.27 -5.48 -5.81
CA LEU A 97 -21.85 -5.79 -6.01
C LEU A 97 -21.65 -7.21 -6.55
N GLY A 98 -22.32 -8.20 -5.95
CA GLY A 98 -22.16 -9.60 -6.31
C GLY A 98 -20.76 -10.14 -6.11
N VAL A 99 -20.60 -11.48 -6.14
CA VAL A 99 -19.31 -12.14 -5.84
C VAL A 99 -18.22 -11.73 -6.84
N SER A 100 -18.52 -11.66 -8.14
CA SER A 100 -17.52 -11.35 -9.17
C SER A 100 -16.90 -9.96 -8.98
N LYS A 101 -17.73 -8.93 -8.76
CA LYS A 101 -17.23 -7.56 -8.52
C LYS A 101 -16.52 -7.45 -7.17
N ALA A 102 -17.02 -8.13 -6.11
CA ALA A 102 -16.38 -8.18 -4.81
C ALA A 102 -14.97 -8.81 -4.92
N CYS A 103 -14.80 -9.90 -5.66
CA CYS A 103 -13.50 -10.51 -5.93
C CYS A 103 -12.55 -9.52 -6.66
N ALA A 104 -13.05 -8.83 -7.69
CA ALA A 104 -12.25 -7.86 -8.44
C ALA A 104 -11.78 -6.70 -7.55
N VAL A 105 -12.66 -6.17 -6.69
CA VAL A 105 -12.32 -5.10 -5.73
C VAL A 105 -11.26 -5.58 -4.74
N VAL A 106 -11.47 -6.72 -4.08
CA VAL A 106 -10.51 -7.26 -3.09
C VAL A 106 -9.17 -7.57 -3.75
N ALA A 107 -9.17 -8.17 -4.95
CA ALA A 107 -7.95 -8.46 -5.69
C ALA A 107 -7.18 -7.18 -6.06
N MET A 108 -7.89 -6.12 -6.49
CA MET A 108 -7.29 -4.82 -6.82
C MET A 108 -6.69 -4.15 -5.58
N LEU A 109 -7.43 -4.12 -4.47
CA LEU A 109 -6.97 -3.55 -3.20
C LEU A 109 -5.73 -4.30 -2.69
N GLU A 110 -5.75 -5.63 -2.72
CA GLU A 110 -4.61 -6.45 -2.30
C GLU A 110 -3.41 -6.29 -3.24
N TYR A 111 -3.62 -6.24 -4.56
CA TYR A 111 -2.57 -5.97 -5.53
C TYR A 111 -1.94 -4.59 -5.30
N GLY A 112 -2.78 -3.56 -5.10
CA GLY A 112 -2.33 -2.21 -4.78
C GLY A 112 -1.55 -2.15 -3.46
N ARG A 113 -2.05 -2.82 -2.42
CA ARG A 113 -1.36 -2.93 -1.13
C ARG A 113 0.03 -3.59 -1.28
N ARG A 114 0.13 -4.68 -2.04
CA ARG A 114 1.41 -5.37 -2.29
C ARG A 114 2.38 -4.52 -3.12
N ARG A 115 1.87 -3.74 -4.05
CA ARG A 115 2.72 -3.00 -4.99
C ARG A 115 3.11 -1.61 -4.49
N TRP A 116 2.18 -0.91 -3.81
CA TRP A 116 2.34 0.49 -3.42
C TRP A 116 1.90 0.81 -1.97
N GLY A 117 1.21 -0.10 -1.31
CA GLY A 117 0.51 0.16 -0.05
C GLY A 117 1.38 0.32 1.20
N VAL A 118 2.70 0.28 1.06
CA VAL A 118 3.64 0.45 2.18
C VAL A 118 4.49 1.73 2.07
N SER A 119 4.38 2.46 0.96
CA SER A 119 5.10 3.74 0.81
C SER A 119 4.56 4.78 1.78
N GLY A 120 5.48 5.43 2.53
CA GLY A 120 5.14 6.45 3.52
C GLY A 120 4.87 5.93 4.94
N ALA A 121 4.78 4.63 5.18
CA ALA A 121 4.67 4.09 6.54
C ALA A 121 5.95 4.38 7.33
N ARG A 122 5.83 5.08 8.47
CA ARG A 122 6.98 5.43 9.31
C ARG A 122 7.32 4.31 10.27
N ILE A 123 8.57 3.91 10.27
CA ILE A 123 9.10 2.82 11.11
C ILE A 123 9.74 3.42 12.35
N LYS A 124 9.23 3.02 13.52
CA LYS A 124 9.76 3.39 14.84
C LYS A 124 10.25 2.16 15.59
N HIS A 125 9.58 1.03 15.41
CA HIS A 125 9.85 -0.21 16.11
C HIS A 125 9.85 -1.40 15.12
N PRO A 126 10.54 -2.52 15.41
CA PRO A 126 10.49 -3.72 14.58
C PRO A 126 9.08 -4.29 14.36
N GLN A 127 8.16 -4.06 15.33
CA GLN A 127 6.76 -4.42 15.19
C GLN A 127 6.08 -3.75 13.99
N ASP A 128 6.47 -2.51 13.67
CA ASP A 128 5.90 -1.78 12.52
C ASP A 128 6.26 -2.49 11.22
N ILE A 129 7.53 -2.92 11.09
CA ILE A 129 8.00 -3.73 9.95
C ILE A 129 7.28 -5.08 9.90
N PHE A 130 7.19 -5.79 11.04
CA PHE A 130 6.51 -7.09 11.08
C PHE A 130 5.08 -6.99 10.55
N THR A 131 4.34 -5.95 10.95
CA THR A 131 2.96 -5.72 10.47
C THR A 131 2.89 -5.61 8.95
N LEU A 132 3.91 -4.98 8.33
CA LEU A 132 3.98 -4.79 6.89
C LEU A 132 4.43 -6.04 6.12
N ILE A 133 5.27 -6.89 6.73
CA ILE A 133 5.89 -8.02 6.01
C ILE A 133 5.27 -9.39 6.33
N ARG A 134 4.52 -9.56 7.42
CA ARG A 134 3.98 -10.86 7.85
C ARG A 134 3.23 -11.63 6.76
N HIS A 135 2.59 -10.94 5.82
CA HIS A 135 1.86 -11.57 4.71
C HIS A 135 2.77 -12.18 3.63
N TYR A 136 4.09 -11.91 3.68
CA TYR A 136 5.07 -12.59 2.84
C TYR A 136 5.51 -13.94 3.43
N ALA A 137 5.13 -14.26 4.69
CA ALA A 137 5.45 -15.56 5.30
C ALA A 137 4.88 -16.70 4.46
N ASP A 138 5.71 -17.70 4.21
CA ASP A 138 5.36 -18.88 3.43
C ASP A 138 5.92 -20.11 4.15
N ARG A 139 5.11 -21.17 4.27
CA ARG A 139 5.53 -22.42 4.94
C ARG A 139 6.31 -23.35 4.03
N LYS A 140 6.42 -23.06 2.75
CA LYS A 140 7.06 -23.91 1.74
C LYS A 140 8.35 -23.32 1.22
N GLN A 141 8.48 -21.98 1.25
CA GLN A 141 9.60 -21.28 0.65
C GLN A 141 10.11 -20.19 1.59
N GLU A 142 11.41 -20.07 1.67
CA GLU A 142 12.07 -18.95 2.30
C GLU A 142 12.09 -17.76 1.33
N ARG A 143 11.70 -16.59 1.80
CA ARG A 143 11.72 -15.33 1.07
C ARG A 143 12.59 -14.35 1.80
N PHE A 144 13.58 -13.83 1.11
CA PHE A 144 14.38 -12.73 1.62
C PHE A 144 13.85 -11.40 1.09
N LEU A 145 13.57 -10.49 2.00
CA LEU A 145 12.97 -9.19 1.73
C LEU A 145 13.97 -8.07 2.04
N CYS A 146 13.89 -7.01 1.25
CA CYS A 146 14.57 -5.75 1.49
C CYS A 146 13.54 -4.63 1.64
N VAL A 147 13.66 -3.84 2.70
CA VAL A 147 12.81 -2.68 2.98
C VAL A 147 13.66 -1.43 2.85
N SER A 148 13.42 -0.63 1.82
CA SER A 148 14.07 0.66 1.59
C SER A 148 13.38 1.76 2.38
N LEU A 149 14.13 2.63 3.05
CA LEU A 149 13.63 3.72 3.90
C LEU A 149 14.27 5.06 3.52
N ASN A 150 13.49 6.14 3.60
CA ASN A 150 14.01 7.51 3.48
C ASN A 150 14.69 8.00 4.78
N GLY A 151 15.20 9.25 4.77
CA GLY A 151 15.85 9.85 5.94
C GLY A 151 14.93 10.07 7.16
N ALA A 152 13.61 10.05 6.97
CA ALA A 152 12.60 10.11 8.04
C ALA A 152 12.17 8.72 8.55
N TYR A 153 12.83 7.65 8.06
CA TYR A 153 12.46 6.25 8.30
C TYR A 153 11.06 5.88 7.79
N GLU A 154 10.61 6.51 6.73
CA GLU A 154 9.40 6.12 6.05
C GLU A 154 9.72 5.11 4.95
N VAL A 155 8.89 4.08 4.82
CA VAL A 155 9.07 3.02 3.83
C VAL A 155 8.92 3.58 2.41
N LEU A 156 9.95 3.42 1.60
CA LEU A 156 9.92 3.72 0.17
C LEU A 156 9.40 2.50 -0.61
N ALA A 157 9.92 1.32 -0.30
CA ALA A 157 9.50 0.08 -0.94
C ALA A 157 9.81 -1.14 -0.06
N ILE A 158 9.05 -2.22 -0.28
CA ILE A 158 9.34 -3.57 0.20
C ILE A 158 9.44 -4.49 -1.01
N ARG A 159 10.56 -5.18 -1.16
CA ARG A 159 10.82 -6.08 -2.29
C ARG A 159 11.26 -7.46 -1.83
N VAL A 160 10.77 -8.48 -2.53
CA VAL A 160 11.30 -9.83 -2.40
C VAL A 160 12.56 -9.90 -3.26
N VAL A 161 13.71 -10.02 -2.62
CA VAL A 161 15.01 -10.09 -3.28
C VAL A 161 15.27 -11.49 -3.81
N THR A 162 15.03 -12.49 -2.97
CA THR A 162 15.19 -13.89 -3.34
C THR A 162 14.06 -14.75 -2.82
N VAL A 163 13.78 -15.85 -3.54
CA VAL A 163 12.88 -16.92 -3.12
C VAL A 163 13.69 -18.22 -3.22
N GLY A 164 13.97 -18.84 -2.08
CA GLY A 164 14.78 -20.04 -1.98
C GLY A 164 13.99 -21.30 -1.61
N LEU A 165 14.58 -22.47 -1.83
CA LEU A 165 14.16 -23.73 -1.25
C LEU A 165 14.69 -23.81 0.20
N VAL A 166 13.97 -24.49 1.07
CA VAL A 166 14.04 -24.60 2.53
C VAL A 166 15.45 -24.67 3.18
N ASN A 167 16.54 -24.72 2.44
CA ASN A 167 17.88 -24.88 3.00
C ASN A 167 19.02 -24.05 2.38
N ARG A 168 18.76 -23.16 1.42
CA ARG A 168 19.84 -22.29 0.87
C ARG A 168 19.25 -21.09 0.13
N THR A 169 19.14 -19.97 0.81
CA THR A 169 18.93 -18.67 0.16
C THR A 169 20.28 -17.96 0.09
N ILE A 170 20.92 -17.95 -1.08
CA ILE A 170 22.15 -17.16 -1.28
C ILE A 170 21.73 -15.72 -1.49
N VAL A 171 21.89 -14.90 -0.47
CA VAL A 171 21.65 -13.45 -0.53
C VAL A 171 22.96 -12.75 -0.85
N HIS A 172 23.05 -12.16 -2.04
CA HIS A 172 24.24 -11.38 -2.42
C HIS A 172 23.96 -9.88 -2.19
N PRO A 173 24.88 -9.12 -1.56
CA PRO A 173 24.68 -7.70 -1.29
C PRO A 173 24.29 -6.88 -2.54
N ARG A 174 24.86 -7.18 -3.71
CA ARG A 174 24.52 -6.47 -4.96
C ARG A 174 23.04 -6.58 -5.32
N GLU A 175 22.39 -7.73 -5.04
CA GLU A 175 20.97 -7.92 -5.33
C GLU A 175 20.10 -7.15 -4.33
N VAL A 176 20.53 -7.08 -3.05
CA VAL A 176 19.84 -6.31 -2.01
C VAL A 176 19.97 -4.81 -2.28
N PHE A 177 21.19 -4.33 -2.52
CA PHE A 177 21.46 -2.88 -2.59
C PHE A 177 21.21 -2.27 -3.97
N SER A 178 21.07 -3.05 -5.03
CA SER A 178 20.70 -2.54 -6.37
C SER A 178 19.44 -1.68 -6.33
N ASP A 179 18.37 -2.20 -5.77
CA ASP A 179 17.10 -1.49 -5.66
C ASP A 179 17.14 -0.37 -4.61
N VAL A 180 17.86 -0.58 -3.50
CA VAL A 180 18.02 0.42 -2.42
C VAL A 180 18.68 1.70 -2.94
N ILE A 181 19.70 1.53 -3.80
CA ILE A 181 20.39 2.67 -4.46
C ILE A 181 19.45 3.37 -5.44
N GLN A 182 18.68 2.62 -6.25
CA GLN A 182 17.68 3.20 -7.18
C GLN A 182 16.61 3.99 -6.44
N ASP A 183 16.17 3.53 -5.28
CA ASP A 183 15.21 4.22 -4.41
C ASP A 183 15.81 5.47 -3.74
N ARG A 184 17.13 5.68 -3.86
CA ARG A 184 17.87 6.72 -3.10
C ARG A 184 17.58 6.62 -1.60
N ALA A 185 17.51 5.40 -1.08
CA ALA A 185 17.20 5.13 0.31
C ALA A 185 18.35 5.58 1.23
N ALA A 186 17.99 6.16 2.38
CA ALA A 186 18.94 6.52 3.44
C ALA A 186 19.19 5.38 4.42
N ALA A 187 18.27 4.43 4.48
CA ALA A 187 18.36 3.27 5.37
C ALA A 187 17.68 2.04 4.78
N VAL A 188 18.04 0.87 5.29
CA VAL A 188 17.51 -0.42 4.85
C VAL A 188 17.27 -1.33 6.05
N ILE A 189 16.24 -2.17 5.94
CA ILE A 189 15.98 -3.29 6.83
C ILE A 189 15.92 -4.55 5.98
N ALA A 190 16.65 -5.59 6.37
CA ALA A 190 16.51 -6.92 5.81
C ALA A 190 15.48 -7.73 6.59
N ALA A 191 14.77 -8.62 5.91
CA ALA A 191 13.89 -9.56 6.58
C ALA A 191 13.78 -10.87 5.80
N HIS A 192 13.64 -12.00 6.50
CA HIS A 192 13.34 -13.27 5.86
C HIS A 192 12.41 -14.12 6.72
N ASN A 193 11.60 -14.94 6.07
CA ASN A 193 10.75 -15.88 6.79
C ASN A 193 11.43 -17.24 6.92
N HIS A 194 11.23 -17.89 8.06
CA HIS A 194 11.55 -19.31 8.24
C HIS A 194 10.30 -20.17 8.01
N PRO A 195 10.30 -21.05 6.98
CA PRO A 195 9.16 -21.96 6.71
C PRO A 195 8.84 -22.88 7.87
N SER A 196 9.85 -23.25 8.68
CA SER A 196 9.68 -24.07 9.88
C SER A 196 8.95 -23.36 11.02
N GLY A 197 8.83 -22.02 10.97
CA GLY A 197 8.31 -21.20 12.06
C GLY A 197 9.29 -20.99 13.22
N ASN A 198 10.50 -21.58 13.18
CA ASN A 198 11.55 -21.31 14.17
C ASN A 198 12.15 -19.92 13.89
N LEU A 199 12.12 -19.04 14.87
CA LEU A 199 12.62 -17.67 14.76
C LEU A 199 14.05 -17.48 15.24
N ASN A 200 14.70 -18.54 15.74
CA ASN A 200 16.09 -18.46 16.16
C ASN A 200 17.00 -18.29 14.94
N PRO A 201 17.90 -17.29 14.94
CA PRO A 201 18.87 -17.13 13.88
C PRO A 201 19.79 -18.34 13.72
N SER A 202 20.10 -18.69 12.49
CA SER A 202 21.15 -19.64 12.15
C SER A 202 22.51 -18.93 12.04
N SER A 203 23.59 -19.70 11.95
CA SER A 203 24.93 -19.16 11.64
C SER A 203 25.01 -18.52 10.28
N GLU A 204 24.22 -19.01 9.32
CA GLU A 204 24.09 -18.45 7.98
C GLU A 204 23.41 -17.05 8.04
N ASP A 205 22.37 -16.89 8.85
CA ASP A 205 21.71 -15.62 9.06
C ASP A 205 22.63 -14.56 9.69
N ASP A 206 23.45 -15.00 10.65
CA ASP A 206 24.48 -14.15 11.26
C ASP A 206 25.51 -13.71 10.21
N GLY A 207 25.94 -14.61 9.33
CA GLY A 207 26.87 -14.34 8.23
C GLY A 207 26.29 -13.37 7.20
N VAL A 208 25.04 -13.56 6.81
CA VAL A 208 24.31 -12.63 5.90
C VAL A 208 24.18 -11.26 6.55
N THR A 209 23.78 -11.20 7.82
CA THR A 209 23.62 -9.95 8.57
C THR A 209 24.93 -9.16 8.59
N LEU A 210 26.05 -9.81 8.92
CA LEU A 210 27.37 -9.19 8.92
C LEU A 210 27.77 -8.69 7.53
N THR A 211 27.54 -9.48 6.50
CA THR A 211 27.90 -9.13 5.11
C THR A 211 27.11 -7.93 4.62
N LEU A 212 25.80 -7.88 4.93
CA LEU A 212 24.93 -6.76 4.55
C LEU A 212 25.26 -5.48 5.34
N THR A 213 25.59 -5.59 6.64
CA THR A 213 26.03 -4.45 7.45
C THR A 213 27.27 -3.81 6.84
N ARG A 214 28.31 -4.60 6.53
CA ARG A 214 29.55 -4.09 5.90
C ARG A 214 29.30 -3.46 4.53
N ALA A 215 28.43 -4.07 3.72
CA ALA A 215 28.08 -3.49 2.41
C ALA A 215 27.32 -2.16 2.55
N ALA A 216 26.42 -2.06 3.51
CA ALA A 216 25.68 -0.84 3.81
C ALA A 216 26.63 0.30 4.24
N ASP A 217 27.60 0.00 5.11
CA ASP A 217 28.60 0.97 5.58
C ASP A 217 29.41 1.56 4.40
N VAL A 218 29.88 0.69 3.50
CA VAL A 218 30.62 1.13 2.28
C VAL A 218 29.76 2.03 1.40
N LEU A 219 28.46 1.76 1.33
CA LEU A 219 27.51 2.54 0.51
C LEU A 219 26.98 3.79 1.21
N GLY A 220 27.32 4.03 2.48
CA GLY A 220 26.77 5.13 3.27
C GLY A 220 25.28 4.99 3.56
N ILE A 221 24.74 3.75 3.55
CA ILE A 221 23.34 3.43 3.80
C ILE A 221 23.24 2.79 5.19
N ARG A 222 22.34 3.27 6.05
CA ARG A 222 22.18 2.72 7.39
C ARG A 222 21.48 1.37 7.35
N PHE A 223 22.13 0.29 7.80
CA PHE A 223 21.50 -1.01 8.01
C PHE A 223 20.86 -1.06 9.41
N LEU A 224 19.53 -0.91 9.46
CA LEU A 224 18.82 -0.68 10.73
C LEU A 224 18.53 -1.95 11.51
N ASP A 225 18.13 -3.02 10.83
CA ASP A 225 17.76 -4.28 11.47
C ASP A 225 17.78 -5.45 10.48
N HIS A 226 17.85 -6.66 11.02
CA HIS A 226 17.51 -7.88 10.30
C HIS A 226 16.41 -8.61 11.07
N ILE A 227 15.31 -8.92 10.38
CA ILE A 227 14.11 -9.48 10.99
C ILE A 227 13.85 -10.89 10.44
N ILE A 228 13.80 -11.88 11.32
CA ILE A 228 13.33 -13.22 11.00
C ILE A 228 11.85 -13.28 11.37
N PHE A 229 10.97 -13.72 10.47
CA PHE A 229 9.54 -13.68 10.74
C PHE A 229 8.80 -14.95 10.32
N SER A 230 7.64 -15.15 10.94
CA SER A 230 6.62 -16.12 10.59
C SER A 230 5.30 -15.40 10.35
N GLU A 231 4.20 -16.13 10.16
CA GLU A 231 2.85 -15.53 10.04
C GLU A 231 2.41 -14.77 11.32
N THR A 232 2.92 -15.20 12.48
CA THR A 232 2.40 -14.77 13.79
C THR A 232 3.41 -14.09 14.69
N ALA A 233 4.72 -14.25 14.45
CA ALA A 233 5.76 -13.76 15.33
C ALA A 233 7.03 -13.39 14.54
N TYR A 234 7.93 -12.64 15.19
CA TYR A 234 9.20 -12.21 14.61
C TYR A 234 10.31 -12.19 15.65
N PHE A 235 11.55 -12.25 15.16
CA PHE A 235 12.79 -11.98 15.88
C PHE A 235 13.46 -10.76 15.21
N SER A 236 14.02 -9.86 16.01
CA SER A 236 14.79 -8.69 15.54
C SER A 236 16.20 -8.77 16.08
N TYR A 237 17.19 -8.70 15.20
CA TYR A 237 18.62 -8.65 15.59
C TYR A 237 18.92 -7.43 16.45
N ARG A 238 18.31 -6.28 16.12
CA ARG A 238 18.49 -5.04 16.88
C ARG A 238 17.92 -5.15 18.30
N GLN A 239 16.70 -5.65 18.46
CA GLN A 239 16.08 -5.84 19.78
C GLN A 239 16.88 -6.85 20.63
N ALA A 240 17.40 -7.90 20.00
CA ALA A 240 18.22 -8.91 20.65
C ALA A 240 19.67 -8.46 20.91
N ARG A 241 20.04 -7.22 20.50
CA ARG A 241 21.42 -6.69 20.57
C ARG A 241 22.45 -7.59 19.87
N LYS A 242 22.05 -8.22 18.76
CA LYS A 242 22.88 -9.08 17.92
C LYS A 242 23.32 -8.43 16.62
N MET A 243 23.02 -7.14 16.42
CA MET A 243 23.54 -6.43 15.24
C MET A 243 25.05 -6.38 15.28
N PRO A 244 25.75 -6.71 14.16
CA PRO A 244 27.18 -6.52 14.05
C PRO A 244 27.54 -5.04 14.23
N GLN A 245 28.68 -4.75 14.87
CA GLN A 245 29.19 -3.37 14.93
C GLN A 245 29.64 -2.95 13.53
N GLY A 246 29.14 -1.81 13.06
CA GLY A 246 29.60 -1.19 11.83
C GLY A 246 30.95 -0.51 12.04
N SER A 247 31.72 -0.32 10.98
CA SER A 247 33.03 0.28 11.00
C SER A 247 33.03 1.79 11.40
N SER A 248 31.86 2.40 11.55
CA SER A 248 31.67 3.82 11.88
C SER A 248 31.53 4.12 13.38
N GLU A 249 31.57 3.12 14.27
CA GLU A 249 31.49 3.31 15.74
C GLU A 249 32.85 3.24 16.45
N GLU A 250 33.96 3.10 15.73
CA GLU A 250 35.32 3.07 16.31
C GLU A 250 36.04 4.43 16.37
N GLU A 251 35.38 5.54 15.95
CA GLU A 251 35.96 6.90 15.99
C GLU A 251 35.09 7.89 16.78
N GLU A 252 34.85 7.64 18.08
CA GLU A 252 34.51 8.67 19.08
C GLU A 252 35.15 8.38 20.44
#